data_733f51f61f9fce6c1e3b4d7997f8b0a3
#
_entry.id   733f51f61f9fce6c1e3b4d7997f8b0a3
#
_cell.length_a   1.000
_cell.length_b   1.000
_cell.length_c   1.000
_cell.angle_alpha   90.00
_cell.angle_beta   90.00
_cell.angle_gamma   90.00
#
_symmetry.space_group_name_H-M   'P 1'
#
loop_
_entity.id
_entity.type
_entity.pdbx_description
1 polymer ?
#
loop_
_entity_poly.entity_id
_entity_poly.type
_entity_poly.pdbx_seq_one_letter_code
_entity_poly.pdbx_strand_id
1 'polypeptide(L)'
;MFYLMLCCHSDFISLIPVVGFLLHGSAGPLTARLGGAVLLPCFVDRPLPLEELEVDWRRTDSDTIVHLFQEGQSRPESQGDAYRGRAHFFSQEIPKGNFSLLLQGVRTADAGVYKCVVYTEQEQLQHVSKQELKITITICRQIIRLNLTIYT
;
A
#
# COMPACT_ATOMS: atom_id res chain seq x y z
N MET A 1 2.54 5.74 -65.42
CA MET A 1 3.78 6.31 -64.86
C MET A 1 3.44 6.90 -63.54
N PHE A 2 3.42 6.06 -62.50
CA PHE A 2 3.04 6.43 -61.17
C PHE A 2 4.30 6.71 -60.37
N TYR A 3 4.49 7.97 -59.99
CA TYR A 3 5.47 8.36 -59.03
C TYR A 3 4.96 8.00 -57.68
N LEU A 4 5.41 6.89 -57.13
CA LEU A 4 5.38 6.62 -55.73
C LEU A 4 6.38 7.53 -55.05
N MET A 5 5.89 8.64 -54.57
CA MET A 5 6.61 9.44 -53.61
C MET A 5 6.58 8.66 -52.28
N LEU A 6 7.53 7.79 -52.12
CA LEU A 6 7.89 7.26 -50.81
C LEU A 6 8.46 8.42 -50.00
N CYS A 7 7.59 9.13 -49.32
CA CYS A 7 7.99 9.88 -48.15
C CYS A 7 8.49 8.86 -47.12
N CYS A 8 9.79 8.60 -47.17
CA CYS A 8 10.50 8.05 -46.03
C CYS A 8 10.46 9.10 -44.90
N HIS A 9 9.30 9.28 -44.31
CA HIS A 9 9.26 9.62 -42.92
C HIS A 9 9.62 8.32 -42.19
N SER A 10 10.88 8.19 -41.90
CA SER A 10 11.32 7.36 -40.80
C SER A 10 10.65 7.95 -39.56
N ASP A 11 9.37 7.64 -39.39
CA ASP A 11 8.79 7.56 -38.09
C ASP A 11 9.52 6.40 -37.44
N PHE A 12 10.71 6.70 -36.92
CA PHE A 12 11.18 6.08 -35.73
C PHE A 12 10.08 6.40 -34.72
N ILE A 13 9.03 5.61 -34.70
CA ILE A 13 8.29 5.36 -33.51
C ILE A 13 9.37 4.75 -32.62
N SER A 14 10.06 5.63 -31.91
CA SER A 14 10.77 5.27 -30.72
C SER A 14 9.69 4.60 -29.89
N LEU A 15 9.64 3.28 -29.96
CA LEU A 15 9.03 2.47 -28.91
C LEU A 15 9.88 2.78 -27.69
N ILE A 16 9.61 3.94 -27.08
CA ILE A 16 10.02 4.20 -25.72
C ILE A 16 9.33 3.03 -25.01
N PRO A 17 10.08 2.04 -24.50
CA PRO A 17 9.44 1.03 -23.70
C PRO A 17 8.74 1.85 -22.62
N VAL A 18 7.43 1.71 -22.53
CA VAL A 18 6.70 2.19 -21.35
C VAL A 18 7.28 1.37 -20.22
N VAL A 19 8.32 1.88 -19.61
CA VAL A 19 9.08 1.24 -18.53
C VAL A 19 8.28 1.44 -17.25
N GLY A 20 6.96 1.19 -17.35
CA GLY A 20 6.06 1.17 -16.22
C GLY A 20 6.25 -0.10 -15.40
N PHE A 21 5.95 -0.03 -14.13
CA PHE A 21 5.78 -1.19 -13.27
C PHE A 21 4.30 -1.36 -12.93
N LEU A 22 3.91 -2.60 -12.62
CA LEU A 22 2.57 -2.88 -12.11
C LEU A 22 2.61 -2.86 -10.59
N LEU A 23 1.70 -2.09 -9.97
CA LEU A 23 1.52 -2.05 -8.53
C LEU A 23 0.39 -2.98 -8.12
N HIS A 24 0.71 -3.93 -7.27
CA HIS A 24 -0.22 -4.94 -6.77
C HIS A 24 -0.59 -4.68 -5.32
N GLY A 25 -1.85 -4.94 -4.99
CA GLY A 25 -2.39 -4.86 -3.64
C GLY A 25 -3.32 -6.04 -3.36
N SER A 26 -4.22 -5.88 -2.40
CA SER A 26 -5.24 -6.89 -2.12
C SER A 26 -6.30 -6.93 -3.21
N ALA A 27 -6.70 -8.13 -3.62
CA ALA A 27 -7.79 -8.34 -4.58
C ALA A 27 -9.19 -8.05 -3.99
N GLY A 28 -9.30 -7.92 -2.67
CA GLY A 28 -10.56 -7.66 -1.96
C GLY A 28 -10.33 -7.09 -0.57
N PRO A 29 -11.40 -6.89 0.20
CA PRO A 29 -11.30 -6.38 1.55
C PRO A 29 -10.45 -7.28 2.44
N LEU A 30 -9.59 -6.67 3.24
CA LEU A 30 -8.82 -7.34 4.28
C LEU A 30 -9.61 -7.36 5.58
N THR A 31 -9.44 -8.40 6.37
CA THR A 31 -10.09 -8.52 7.67
C THR A 31 -9.03 -8.72 8.75
N ALA A 32 -9.10 -7.92 9.80
CA ALA A 32 -8.25 -8.05 10.97
C ALA A 32 -9.06 -8.25 12.24
N ARG A 33 -8.48 -8.97 13.20
CA ARG A 33 -9.04 -9.06 14.55
C ARG A 33 -8.64 -7.86 15.38
N LEU A 34 -9.55 -7.37 16.20
CA LEU A 34 -9.26 -6.31 17.18
C LEU A 34 -8.07 -6.73 18.06
N GLY A 35 -7.09 -5.84 18.21
CA GLY A 35 -5.85 -6.10 18.95
C GLY A 35 -4.80 -6.93 18.22
N GLY A 36 -5.14 -7.51 17.08
CA GLY A 36 -4.24 -8.31 16.25
C GLY A 36 -3.35 -7.49 15.34
N ALA A 37 -2.82 -8.17 14.32
CA ALA A 37 -2.02 -7.55 13.27
C ALA A 37 -2.62 -7.87 11.89
N VAL A 38 -2.37 -7.02 10.92
CA VAL A 38 -2.75 -7.20 9.54
C VAL A 38 -1.65 -6.74 8.60
N LEU A 39 -1.44 -7.47 7.53
CA LEU A 39 -0.57 -7.08 6.43
C LEU A 39 -1.42 -6.40 5.36
N LEU A 40 -1.05 -5.17 5.02
CA LEU A 40 -1.58 -4.43 3.89
C LEU A 40 -0.62 -4.64 2.71
N PRO A 41 -0.97 -5.45 1.70
CA PRO A 41 -0.04 -5.78 0.63
C PRO A 41 0.11 -4.61 -0.35
N CYS A 42 1.35 -4.29 -0.71
CA CYS A 42 1.71 -3.37 -1.78
C CYS A 42 3.06 -3.79 -2.35
N PHE A 43 3.09 -4.25 -3.58
CA PHE A 43 4.33 -4.71 -4.20
C PHE A 43 4.31 -4.49 -5.70
N VAL A 44 5.50 -4.40 -6.27
CA VAL A 44 5.72 -4.24 -7.70
C VAL A 44 6.31 -5.52 -8.29
N ASP A 45 6.14 -5.68 -9.59
CA ASP A 45 6.57 -6.86 -10.35
C ASP A 45 8.10 -6.93 -10.58
N ARG A 46 8.83 -5.89 -10.20
CA ARG A 46 10.29 -5.79 -10.34
C ARG A 46 10.90 -4.89 -9.29
N PRO A 47 12.20 -5.07 -8.93
CA PRO A 47 12.92 -4.14 -8.08
C PRO A 47 12.96 -2.74 -8.68
N LEU A 48 12.88 -1.71 -7.84
CA LEU A 48 13.02 -0.30 -8.21
C LEU A 48 14.24 0.33 -7.54
N PRO A 49 14.86 1.36 -8.15
CA PRO A 49 15.97 2.08 -7.55
C PRO A 49 15.54 2.76 -6.25
N LEU A 50 16.16 2.41 -5.13
CA LEU A 50 15.73 2.90 -3.80
C LEU A 50 15.93 4.40 -3.61
N GLU A 51 16.94 4.97 -4.26
CA GLU A 51 17.31 6.38 -4.12
C GLU A 51 16.28 7.32 -4.76
N GLU A 52 15.60 6.84 -5.80
CA GLU A 52 14.57 7.56 -6.55
C GLU A 52 13.15 7.17 -6.13
N LEU A 53 13.04 6.30 -5.14
CA LEU A 53 11.78 5.69 -4.73
C LEU A 53 11.16 6.45 -3.56
N GLU A 54 9.88 6.80 -3.73
CA GLU A 54 9.02 7.21 -2.63
C GLU A 54 7.82 6.29 -2.54
N VAL A 55 7.54 5.79 -1.34
CA VAL A 55 6.35 4.98 -1.04
C VAL A 55 5.58 5.62 0.09
N ASP A 56 4.34 5.98 -0.19
CA ASP A 56 3.47 6.70 0.73
C ASP A 56 2.21 5.86 1.03
N TRP A 57 2.08 5.43 2.26
CA TRP A 57 0.87 4.81 2.76
C TRP A 57 0.00 5.83 3.48
N ARG A 58 -1.25 5.98 3.03
CA ARG A 58 -2.21 6.93 3.61
C ARG A 58 -3.59 6.32 3.83
N ARG A 59 -4.29 6.88 4.79
CA ARG A 59 -5.75 6.75 4.87
C ARG A 59 -6.40 7.65 3.82
N THR A 60 -7.44 7.15 3.18
CA THR A 60 -8.11 7.93 2.12
C THR A 60 -9.11 8.95 2.65
N ASP A 61 -9.68 8.71 3.84
CA ASP A 61 -10.70 9.57 4.46
C ASP A 61 -10.12 10.84 5.11
N SER A 62 -8.93 10.75 5.67
CA SER A 62 -8.27 11.83 6.41
C SER A 62 -6.98 12.32 5.75
N ASP A 63 -6.52 11.62 4.71
CA ASP A 63 -5.22 11.79 4.08
C ASP A 63 -4.03 11.68 5.07
N THR A 64 -4.26 11.03 6.21
CA THR A 64 -3.24 10.82 7.23
C THR A 64 -2.16 9.88 6.73
N ILE A 65 -0.89 10.25 6.92
CA ILE A 65 0.25 9.40 6.61
C ILE A 65 0.30 8.24 7.61
N VAL A 66 0.19 7.02 7.10
CA VAL A 66 0.35 5.79 7.89
C VAL A 66 1.82 5.42 7.99
N HIS A 67 2.54 5.50 6.89
CA HIS A 67 4.00 5.38 6.83
C HIS A 67 4.54 5.93 5.51
N LEU A 68 5.76 6.44 5.55
CA LEU A 68 6.47 7.00 4.40
C LEU A 68 7.86 6.36 4.29
N PHE A 69 8.25 6.00 3.06
CA PHE A 69 9.61 5.67 2.67
C PHE A 69 10.07 6.67 1.62
N GLN A 70 11.19 7.32 1.85
CA GLN A 70 11.71 8.36 0.97
C GLN A 70 13.23 8.48 1.14
N GLU A 71 13.94 8.80 0.04
CA GLU A 71 15.40 8.95 0.07
C GLU A 71 16.12 7.72 0.66
N GLY A 72 15.71 6.54 0.24
CA GLY A 72 16.33 5.29 0.63
C GLY A 72 16.04 4.82 2.07
N GLN A 73 15.14 5.49 2.81
CA GLN A 73 14.86 5.15 4.21
C GLN A 73 13.41 5.37 4.62
N SER A 74 12.99 4.66 5.66
CA SER A 74 11.72 4.90 6.31
C SER A 74 11.74 6.21 7.09
N ARG A 75 10.61 6.93 7.09
CA ARG A 75 10.39 8.21 7.78
C ARG A 75 9.36 8.07 8.89
N PRO A 76 9.71 7.45 10.03
CA PRO A 76 8.75 7.25 11.13
C PRO A 76 8.26 8.56 11.75
N GLU A 77 9.03 9.63 11.62
CA GLU A 77 8.64 10.99 12.05
C GLU A 77 7.45 11.56 11.28
N SER A 78 7.23 11.08 10.05
CA SER A 78 6.10 11.51 9.19
C SER A 78 4.79 10.81 9.53
N GLN A 79 4.82 9.74 10.34
CA GLN A 79 3.61 9.00 10.70
C GLN A 79 2.64 9.86 11.51
N GLY A 80 1.36 9.78 11.17
CA GLY A 80 0.30 10.29 12.03
C GLY A 80 0.34 9.62 13.42
N ASP A 81 -0.03 10.35 14.45
CA ASP A 81 0.09 9.89 15.84
C ASP A 81 -0.61 8.55 16.11
N ALA A 82 -1.72 8.28 15.42
CA ALA A 82 -2.46 7.04 15.56
C ALA A 82 -1.67 5.80 15.09
N TYR A 83 -0.68 5.97 14.22
CA TYR A 83 0.09 4.87 13.60
C TYR A 83 1.52 4.75 14.10
N ARG A 84 1.99 5.74 14.87
CA ARG A 84 3.36 5.75 15.37
C ARG A 84 3.66 4.51 16.21
N GLY A 85 4.74 3.80 15.84
CA GLY A 85 5.14 2.56 16.49
C GLY A 85 4.27 1.34 16.20
N ARG A 86 3.22 1.45 15.38
CA ARG A 86 2.30 0.34 15.04
C ARG A 86 2.34 -0.08 13.57
N ALA A 87 2.76 0.81 12.69
CA ALA A 87 2.82 0.56 11.25
C ALA A 87 4.29 0.51 10.80
N HIS A 88 4.68 -0.60 10.16
CA HIS A 88 6.07 -0.86 9.80
C HIS A 88 6.20 -1.46 8.40
N PHE A 89 7.23 -1.00 7.68
CA PHE A 89 7.73 -1.69 6.49
C PHE A 89 8.65 -2.87 6.88
N PHE A 90 8.81 -3.79 5.97
CA PHE A 90 9.83 -4.83 6.04
C PHE A 90 11.07 -4.34 5.29
N SER A 91 12.04 -3.78 6.00
CA SER A 91 13.20 -3.10 5.40
C SER A 91 13.98 -3.98 4.41
N GLN A 92 14.06 -5.29 4.67
CA GLN A 92 14.75 -6.25 3.79
C GLN A 92 13.95 -6.58 2.51
N GLU A 93 12.65 -6.29 2.50
CA GLU A 93 11.78 -6.57 1.37
C GLU A 93 11.66 -5.38 0.41
N ILE A 94 11.90 -4.15 0.88
CA ILE A 94 11.82 -2.93 0.06
C ILE A 94 12.72 -3.01 -1.18
N PRO A 95 14.00 -3.45 -1.09
CA PRO A 95 14.85 -3.59 -2.26
C PRO A 95 14.33 -4.57 -3.31
N LYS A 96 13.45 -5.49 -2.93
CA LYS A 96 12.83 -6.47 -3.82
C LYS A 96 11.54 -5.97 -4.48
N GLY A 97 11.11 -4.74 -4.16
CA GLY A 97 9.86 -4.17 -4.64
C GLY A 97 8.64 -4.50 -3.79
N ASN A 98 8.83 -4.94 -2.55
CA ASN A 98 7.73 -5.23 -1.62
C ASN A 98 7.61 -4.12 -0.56
N PHE A 99 6.57 -3.33 -0.69
CA PHE A 99 6.24 -2.18 0.16
C PHE A 99 5.06 -2.44 1.08
N SER A 100 4.75 -3.71 1.29
CA SER A 100 3.66 -4.13 2.18
C SER A 100 3.89 -3.57 3.58
N LEU A 101 2.79 -3.18 4.22
CA LEU A 101 2.78 -2.55 5.54
C LEU A 101 2.19 -3.49 6.58
N LEU A 102 2.92 -3.72 7.66
CA LEU A 102 2.40 -4.43 8.84
C LEU A 102 1.78 -3.42 9.80
N LEU A 103 0.48 -3.54 10.05
CA LEU A 103 -0.23 -2.77 11.08
C LEU A 103 -0.51 -3.67 12.27
N GLN A 104 0.04 -3.30 13.44
CA GLN A 104 -0.08 -4.04 14.70
C GLN A 104 -1.04 -3.35 15.67
N GLY A 105 -1.54 -4.12 16.65
CA GLY A 105 -2.44 -3.60 17.67
C GLY A 105 -3.69 -2.96 17.06
N VAL A 106 -4.31 -3.65 16.11
CA VAL A 106 -5.44 -3.13 15.32
C VAL A 106 -6.58 -2.67 16.22
N ARG A 107 -7.09 -1.47 15.93
CA ARG A 107 -8.16 -0.78 16.66
C ARG A 107 -9.40 -0.65 15.78
N THR A 108 -10.57 -0.44 16.34
CA THR A 108 -11.81 -0.18 15.59
C THR A 108 -11.67 1.04 14.68
N ALA A 109 -10.96 2.08 15.13
CA ALA A 109 -10.69 3.27 14.34
C ALA A 109 -9.79 3.02 13.10
N ASP A 110 -9.10 1.87 13.04
CA ASP A 110 -8.28 1.52 11.88
C ASP A 110 -9.11 1.01 10.70
N ALA A 111 -10.38 0.67 10.89
CA ALA A 111 -11.26 0.31 9.79
C ALA A 111 -11.36 1.46 8.78
N GLY A 112 -11.33 1.13 7.50
CA GLY A 112 -11.39 2.14 6.44
C GLY A 112 -10.61 1.74 5.20
N VAL A 113 -10.37 2.71 4.33
CA VAL A 113 -9.65 2.50 3.07
C VAL A 113 -8.26 3.12 3.14
N TYR A 114 -7.27 2.33 2.80
CA TYR A 114 -5.86 2.71 2.73
C TYR A 114 -5.42 2.76 1.27
N LYS A 115 -4.54 3.69 0.96
CA LYS A 115 -3.87 3.76 -0.35
C LYS A 115 -2.35 3.62 -0.15
N CYS A 116 -1.74 2.81 -0.99
CA CYS A 116 -0.31 2.74 -1.19
C CYS A 116 0.00 3.47 -2.49
N VAL A 117 0.88 4.43 -2.44
CA VAL A 117 1.28 5.24 -3.58
C VAL A 117 2.77 5.08 -3.77
N VAL A 118 3.19 4.76 -4.99
CA VAL A 118 4.60 4.58 -5.33
C VAL A 118 4.96 5.56 -6.43
N TYR A 119 6.02 6.33 -6.18
CA TYR A 119 6.61 7.27 -7.12
C TYR A 119 8.03 6.84 -7.44
N THR A 120 8.43 7.07 -8.69
CA THR A 120 9.82 7.04 -9.11
C THR A 120 10.11 8.26 -9.95
N GLU A 121 11.32 8.82 -9.84
CA GLU A 121 11.70 10.00 -10.63
C GLU A 121 11.71 9.71 -12.13
N GLN A 122 12.07 8.50 -12.52
CA GLN A 122 12.19 8.10 -13.92
C GLN A 122 10.84 8.04 -14.63
N GLU A 123 9.77 7.68 -13.95
CA GLU A 123 8.47 7.47 -14.59
C GLU A 123 7.58 8.71 -14.52
N GLN A 124 7.85 9.67 -13.64
CA GLN A 124 7.00 10.82 -13.36
C GLN A 124 5.52 10.47 -13.17
N LEU A 125 5.24 9.20 -12.95
CA LEU A 125 3.91 8.62 -12.82
C LEU A 125 3.71 8.11 -11.40
N GLN A 126 2.52 8.36 -10.91
CA GLN A 126 2.07 7.88 -9.63
C GLN A 126 1.29 6.58 -9.81
N HIS A 127 1.75 5.52 -9.18
CA HIS A 127 1.02 4.26 -9.12
C HIS A 127 0.29 4.16 -7.79
N VAL A 128 -1.00 3.81 -7.81
CA VAL A 128 -1.85 3.78 -6.63
C VAL A 128 -2.54 2.45 -6.49
N SER A 129 -2.41 1.81 -5.34
CA SER A 129 -3.21 0.67 -4.92
C SER A 129 -4.07 1.04 -3.72
N LYS A 130 -5.37 0.72 -3.76
CA LYS A 130 -6.32 0.97 -2.67
C LYS A 130 -6.81 -0.32 -2.06
N GLN A 131 -6.96 -0.34 -0.74
CA GLN A 131 -7.37 -1.52 0.02
C GLN A 131 -8.34 -1.15 1.14
N GLU A 132 -9.41 -1.92 1.27
CA GLU A 132 -10.36 -1.79 2.37
C GLU A 132 -9.98 -2.70 3.53
N LEU A 133 -9.90 -2.15 4.73
CA LEU A 133 -9.67 -2.88 5.97
C LEU A 133 -10.95 -2.93 6.80
N LYS A 134 -11.40 -4.15 7.11
CA LYS A 134 -12.52 -4.44 8.00
C LYS A 134 -12.02 -5.03 9.31
N ILE A 135 -12.62 -4.65 10.42
CA ILE A 135 -12.26 -5.15 11.75
C ILE A 135 -13.32 -6.11 12.25
N THR A 136 -12.89 -7.29 12.68
CA THR A 136 -13.76 -8.25 13.34
C THR A 136 -13.52 -8.26 14.83
N ILE A 137 -14.62 -8.27 15.59
CA ILE A 137 -14.61 -8.42 17.04
C ILE A 137 -15.14 -9.83 17.35
N THR A 138 -14.32 -10.68 17.94
CA THR A 138 -14.78 -11.98 18.42
C THR A 138 -15.37 -11.80 19.81
N ILE A 139 -16.69 -11.83 19.91
CA ILE A 139 -17.38 -11.88 21.20
C ILE A 139 -17.32 -13.33 21.69
N CYS A 140 -16.65 -13.54 22.80
CA CYS A 140 -16.59 -14.87 23.42
C CYS A 140 -18.00 -15.21 24.01
N ARG A 141 -18.73 -16.11 23.36
CA ARG A 141 -20.08 -16.53 23.83
C ARG A 141 -20.09 -17.10 25.25
N GLN A 142 -18.96 -17.49 25.78
CA GLN A 142 -18.87 -18.01 27.16
C GLN A 142 -19.08 -16.94 28.23
N ILE A 143 -18.76 -15.68 27.99
CA ILE A 143 -18.98 -14.59 28.97
C ILE A 143 -20.47 -14.29 29.12
N ILE A 144 -21.26 -14.43 28.08
CA ILE A 144 -22.71 -14.21 28.12
C ILE A 144 -23.43 -15.27 28.96
N ARG A 145 -22.92 -16.50 28.99
CA ARG A 145 -23.51 -17.56 29.86
C ARG A 145 -23.24 -17.35 31.34
N LEU A 146 -22.09 -16.76 31.69
CA LEU A 146 -21.76 -16.50 33.10
C LEU A 146 -22.53 -15.30 33.67
N ASN A 147 -22.84 -14.30 32.85
CA ASN A 147 -23.60 -13.11 33.29
C ASN A 147 -25.12 -13.38 33.43
N LEU A 148 -25.63 -14.40 32.76
CA LEU A 148 -27.05 -14.78 32.91
C LEU A 148 -27.33 -15.64 34.16
N THR A 149 -26.29 -16.20 34.78
CA THR A 149 -26.43 -17.01 35.99
C THR A 149 -26.41 -16.19 37.28
N ILE A 150 -26.11 -14.88 37.22
CA ILE A 150 -26.02 -13.99 38.40
C ILE A 150 -27.35 -13.24 38.66
N TYR A 151 -28.34 -13.36 37.77
CA TYR A 151 -29.63 -12.66 37.87
C TYR A 151 -30.84 -13.60 38.02
N THR A 152 -30.66 -14.82 38.54
CA THR A 152 -31.79 -15.69 38.96
C THR A 152 -31.77 -15.94 40.43
#